data_86d97382509b9a64e2d06b7cdca4d7f3
#
_entry.id   86d97382509b9a64e2d06b7cdca4d7f3
#
_cell.length_a   1.000
_cell.length_b   1.000
_cell.length_c   1.000
_cell.angle_alpha   90.00
_cell.angle_beta   90.00
_cell.angle_gamma   90.00
#
_symmetry.space_group_name_H-M   'P 1'
#
loop_
_entity.id
_entity.type
_entity.pdbx_description
1 polymer ?
#
loop_
_entity_poly.entity_id
_entity_poly.type
_entity_poly.pdbx_seq_one_letter_code
_entity_poly.pdbx_strand_id
1 'polypeptide(L)'
;MNSQPYHKYIFDSKKRKFIGKFEEMYKNEDIFGYDSWFQEKMIHLDKQISLLIINNNKYEFNPILDVGCGKGTFTSFLKRGRNKVVGIDISKTAIMKTKQKHPDIEFLQLTVDEVVKTKRKWDLIVMMEILSYIKNWKDILRKTRKKTKKIYISLFLPQNPIGYVRSRNELINEVKDNYIIEHEILLNNENILILARSKRK
;
A
#
# COMPACT_ATOMS: atom_id res chain seq x y z
N MET A 1 -20.98 7.08 5.07
CA MET A 1 -20.39 6.52 3.84
C MET A 1 -21.25 5.36 3.36
N ASN A 2 -21.70 5.38 2.10
CA ASN A 2 -22.41 4.23 1.52
C ASN A 2 -21.43 3.04 1.49
N SER A 3 -21.86 1.91 2.07
CA SER A 3 -21.05 0.70 2.11
C SER A 3 -20.87 0.16 0.69
N GLN A 4 -19.62 0.02 0.25
CA GLN A 4 -19.32 -0.60 -1.04
C GLN A 4 -19.58 -2.12 -0.99
N PRO A 5 -20.00 -2.76 -2.09
CA PRO A 5 -20.35 -4.19 -2.12
C PRO A 5 -19.25 -5.11 -1.60
N TYR A 6 -17.98 -4.72 -1.78
CA TYR A 6 -16.82 -5.50 -1.36
C TYR A 6 -16.45 -5.30 0.13
N HIS A 7 -16.95 -4.26 0.81
CA HIS A 7 -16.62 -4.00 2.21
C HIS A 7 -16.97 -5.16 3.14
N LYS A 8 -18.02 -5.93 2.83
CA LYS A 8 -18.43 -7.11 3.59
C LYS A 8 -17.36 -8.20 3.72
N TYR A 9 -16.42 -8.26 2.78
CA TYR A 9 -15.29 -9.19 2.83
C TYR A 9 -14.16 -8.70 3.73
N ILE A 10 -14.08 -7.39 3.93
CA ILE A 10 -12.98 -6.75 4.63
C ILE A 10 -13.36 -6.35 6.05
N PHE A 11 -14.60 -5.89 6.25
CA PHE A 11 -15.08 -5.39 7.53
C PHE A 11 -16.47 -5.96 7.88
N ASP A 12 -16.62 -6.35 9.15
CA ASP A 12 -17.94 -6.47 9.79
C ASP A 12 -18.29 -5.08 10.36
N SER A 13 -19.13 -4.33 9.65
CA SER A 13 -19.50 -2.97 10.06
C SER A 13 -20.34 -2.94 11.34
N LYS A 14 -21.15 -3.97 11.59
CA LYS A 14 -21.99 -4.09 12.80
C LYS A 14 -21.13 -4.35 14.03
N LYS A 15 -20.22 -5.30 13.95
CA LYS A 15 -19.29 -5.63 15.04
C LYS A 15 -18.03 -4.77 15.05
N ARG A 16 -17.87 -3.85 14.09
CA ARG A 16 -16.69 -3.01 13.89
C ARG A 16 -15.39 -3.84 13.93
N LYS A 17 -15.38 -4.93 13.19
CA LYS A 17 -14.27 -5.89 13.17
C LYS A 17 -13.68 -6.01 11.77
N PHE A 18 -12.35 -6.01 11.69
CA PHE A 18 -11.63 -6.38 10.48
C PHE A 18 -11.74 -7.88 10.22
N ILE A 19 -12.12 -8.26 8.99
CA ILE A 19 -12.29 -9.65 8.54
C ILE A 19 -11.12 -10.09 7.66
N GLY A 20 -10.74 -9.27 6.68
CA GLY A 20 -9.55 -9.46 5.83
C GLY A 20 -9.63 -10.57 4.79
N LYS A 21 -10.83 -10.88 4.27
CA LYS A 21 -11.04 -11.91 3.24
C LYS A 21 -10.73 -11.37 1.83
N PHE A 22 -9.51 -10.89 1.61
CA PHE A 22 -9.09 -10.27 0.35
C PHE A 22 -9.19 -11.21 -0.85
N GLU A 23 -8.81 -12.48 -0.69
CA GLU A 23 -8.92 -13.47 -1.76
C GLU A 23 -10.37 -13.67 -2.22
N GLU A 24 -11.32 -13.79 -1.27
CA GLU A 24 -12.74 -13.90 -1.60
C GLU A 24 -13.25 -12.62 -2.28
N MET A 25 -12.82 -11.46 -1.83
CA MET A 25 -13.15 -10.17 -2.42
C MET A 25 -12.76 -10.13 -3.91
N TYR A 26 -11.50 -10.43 -4.23
CA TYR A 26 -11.02 -10.39 -5.62
C TYR A 26 -11.64 -11.48 -6.51
N LYS A 27 -11.94 -12.67 -5.97
CA LYS A 27 -12.67 -13.72 -6.71
C LYS A 27 -14.09 -13.30 -7.10
N ASN A 28 -14.73 -12.53 -6.24
CA ASN A 28 -16.13 -12.14 -6.45
C ASN A 28 -16.30 -10.85 -7.26
N GLU A 29 -15.23 -10.13 -7.60
CA GLU A 29 -15.31 -8.90 -8.39
C GLU A 29 -16.05 -9.09 -9.73
N ASP A 30 -15.62 -10.09 -10.51
CA ASP A 30 -16.16 -10.34 -11.84
C ASP A 30 -17.60 -10.87 -11.77
N ILE A 31 -17.93 -11.63 -10.70
CA ILE A 31 -19.28 -12.19 -10.50
C ILE A 31 -20.29 -11.09 -10.16
N PHE A 32 -19.89 -10.13 -9.33
CA PHE A 32 -20.78 -9.09 -8.80
C PHE A 32 -20.57 -7.71 -9.44
N GLY A 33 -19.64 -7.57 -10.39
CA GLY A 33 -19.45 -6.35 -11.18
C GLY A 33 -18.98 -5.15 -10.37
N TYR A 34 -18.10 -5.33 -9.36
CA TYR A 34 -17.52 -4.21 -8.62
C TYR A 34 -16.02 -4.08 -8.85
N ASP A 35 -15.49 -2.89 -8.65
CA ASP A 35 -14.06 -2.59 -8.65
C ASP A 35 -13.59 -2.34 -7.22
N SER A 36 -12.94 -3.33 -6.59
CA SER A 36 -12.44 -3.21 -5.22
C SER A 36 -11.45 -2.06 -5.12
N TRP A 37 -11.70 -1.14 -4.18
CA TRP A 37 -10.87 0.03 -3.91
C TRP A 37 -10.70 0.97 -5.10
N PHE A 38 -11.59 0.88 -6.10
CA PHE A 38 -11.50 1.69 -7.33
C PHE A 38 -10.10 1.60 -7.96
N GLN A 39 -9.56 0.39 -8.03
CA GLN A 39 -8.18 0.19 -8.48
C GLN A 39 -8.00 0.31 -9.99
N GLU A 40 -9.06 0.19 -10.78
CA GLU A 40 -8.95 0.30 -12.23
C GLU A 40 -8.77 1.73 -12.72
N LYS A 41 -9.14 2.70 -11.89
CA LYS A 41 -9.11 4.12 -12.26
C LYS A 41 -8.19 4.91 -11.33
N MET A 42 -7.32 5.72 -11.92
CA MET A 42 -6.45 6.66 -11.19
C MET A 42 -7.12 8.02 -10.97
N ILE A 43 -8.43 8.02 -10.64
CA ILE A 43 -9.23 9.25 -10.46
C ILE A 43 -9.12 9.86 -9.07
N HIS A 44 -8.67 9.11 -8.09
CA HIS A 44 -8.57 9.58 -6.71
C HIS A 44 -7.39 10.53 -6.53
N LEU A 45 -7.64 11.68 -5.91
CA LEU A 45 -6.67 12.74 -5.71
C LEU A 45 -5.43 12.26 -4.92
N ASP A 46 -5.62 11.45 -3.89
CA ASP A 46 -4.55 10.84 -3.09
C ASP A 46 -3.59 10.02 -3.96
N LYS A 47 -4.11 9.21 -4.90
CA LYS A 47 -3.29 8.42 -5.83
C LYS A 47 -2.51 9.32 -6.79
N GLN A 48 -3.12 10.38 -7.30
CA GLN A 48 -2.46 11.32 -8.21
C GLN A 48 -1.34 12.10 -7.50
N ILE A 49 -1.62 12.62 -6.30
CA ILE A 49 -0.60 13.29 -5.48
C ILE A 49 0.52 12.31 -5.11
N SER A 50 0.18 11.07 -4.77
CA SER A 50 1.16 10.01 -4.48
C SER A 50 2.14 9.82 -5.65
N LEU A 51 1.63 9.74 -6.87
CA LEU A 51 2.48 9.61 -8.06
C LEU A 51 3.32 10.86 -8.31
N LEU A 52 2.79 12.05 -8.08
CA LEU A 52 3.57 13.30 -8.20
C LEU A 52 4.74 13.30 -7.22
N ILE A 53 4.53 12.89 -5.97
CA ILE A 53 5.59 12.82 -4.95
C ILE A 53 6.63 11.77 -5.33
N ILE A 54 6.20 10.55 -5.70
CA ILE A 54 7.10 9.42 -5.97
C ILE A 54 7.86 9.65 -7.29
N ASN A 55 7.18 10.16 -8.31
CA ASN A 55 7.73 10.33 -9.65
C ASN A 55 8.38 11.71 -9.87
N ASN A 56 8.50 12.52 -8.82
CA ASN A 56 9.22 13.79 -8.91
C ASN A 56 10.65 13.53 -9.43
N ASN A 57 11.10 14.33 -10.39
CA ASN A 57 12.43 14.21 -11.04
C ASN A 57 13.61 14.24 -10.05
N LYS A 58 13.39 14.73 -8.84
CA LYS A 58 14.37 14.70 -7.74
C LYS A 58 14.70 13.28 -7.27
N TYR A 59 13.79 12.30 -7.49
CA TYR A 59 13.93 10.93 -6.98
C TYR A 59 13.94 9.93 -8.12
N GLU A 60 15.08 9.25 -8.29
CA GLU A 60 15.23 8.10 -9.16
C GLU A 60 15.27 6.84 -8.30
N PHE A 61 14.14 6.17 -8.17
CA PHE A 61 14.06 4.94 -7.39
C PHE A 61 14.22 3.70 -8.26
N ASN A 62 15.20 2.87 -7.93
CA ASN A 62 15.44 1.59 -8.58
C ASN A 62 16.25 0.64 -7.66
N PRO A 63 15.68 -0.45 -7.14
CA PRO A 63 14.32 -0.96 -7.40
C PRO A 63 13.24 -0.38 -6.48
N ILE A 64 11.97 -0.50 -6.91
CA ILE A 64 10.76 -0.17 -6.13
C ILE A 64 10.02 -1.45 -5.76
N LEU A 65 9.52 -1.53 -4.53
CA LEU A 65 8.58 -2.53 -4.07
C LEU A 65 7.22 -1.87 -3.78
N ASP A 66 6.16 -2.37 -4.38
CA ASP A 66 4.77 -2.00 -4.06
C ASP A 66 4.11 -3.12 -3.25
N VAL A 67 3.79 -2.84 -1.99
CA VAL A 67 3.22 -3.81 -1.05
C VAL A 67 1.70 -3.65 -1.00
N GLY A 68 0.97 -4.75 -1.23
CA GLY A 68 -0.48 -4.72 -1.39
C GLY A 68 -0.89 -4.14 -2.75
N CYS A 69 -0.19 -4.56 -3.81
CA CYS A 69 -0.35 -4.00 -5.16
C CYS A 69 -1.75 -4.22 -5.78
N GLY A 70 -2.56 -5.13 -5.23
CA GLY A 70 -3.88 -5.48 -5.74
C GLY A 70 -3.86 -5.84 -7.22
N LYS A 71 -4.66 -5.12 -8.03
CA LYS A 71 -4.73 -5.32 -9.49
C LYS A 71 -3.62 -4.61 -10.29
N GLY A 72 -2.61 -4.07 -9.62
CA GLY A 72 -1.38 -3.56 -10.21
C GLY A 72 -1.47 -2.22 -10.94
N THR A 73 -2.62 -1.57 -10.95
CA THR A 73 -2.79 -0.29 -11.67
C THR A 73 -1.86 0.78 -11.13
N PHE A 74 -1.80 0.98 -9.81
CA PHE A 74 -0.87 1.95 -9.22
C PHE A 74 0.59 1.54 -9.47
N THR A 75 0.90 0.25 -9.32
CA THR A 75 2.23 -0.33 -9.58
C THR A 75 2.71 -0.02 -10.99
N SER A 76 1.82 -0.09 -11.99
CA SER A 76 2.18 0.18 -13.39
C SER A 76 2.63 1.63 -13.62
N PHE A 77 2.05 2.59 -12.90
CA PHE A 77 2.48 4.00 -12.96
C PHE A 77 3.81 4.27 -12.24
N LEU A 78 4.26 3.35 -11.38
CA LEU A 78 5.60 3.42 -10.79
C LEU A 78 6.69 2.96 -11.76
N LYS A 79 6.31 2.17 -12.80
CA LYS A 79 7.23 1.70 -13.84
C LYS A 79 7.54 2.84 -14.81
N ARG A 80 8.79 3.29 -14.81
CA ARG A 80 9.29 4.38 -15.66
C ARG A 80 10.66 4.02 -16.22
N GLY A 81 10.80 4.15 -17.53
CA GLY A 81 12.07 3.85 -18.19
C GLY A 81 12.58 2.44 -17.84
N ARG A 82 13.79 2.35 -17.35
CA ARG A 82 14.45 1.07 -17.02
C ARG A 82 14.38 0.69 -15.54
N ASN A 83 13.61 1.40 -14.72
CA ASN A 83 13.54 1.06 -13.31
C ASN A 83 12.89 -0.32 -13.10
N LYS A 84 13.31 -1.01 -12.06
CA LYS A 84 12.74 -2.30 -11.66
C LYS A 84 11.64 -2.05 -10.62
N VAL A 85 10.42 -2.47 -10.93
CA VAL A 85 9.28 -2.42 -10.03
C VAL A 85 8.80 -3.83 -9.75
N VAL A 86 8.48 -4.13 -8.49
CA VAL A 86 7.90 -5.39 -8.07
C VAL A 86 6.67 -5.10 -7.24
N GLY A 87 5.54 -5.71 -7.62
CA GLY A 87 4.32 -5.69 -6.83
C GLY A 87 4.15 -6.98 -6.04
N ILE A 88 3.70 -6.88 -4.79
CA ILE A 88 3.31 -8.05 -4.00
C ILE A 88 1.90 -7.88 -3.44
N ASP A 89 1.16 -8.99 -3.40
CA ASP A 89 -0.14 -9.07 -2.74
C ASP A 89 -0.34 -10.46 -2.14
N ILE A 90 -1.16 -10.57 -1.11
CA ILE A 90 -1.51 -11.85 -0.49
C ILE A 90 -2.53 -12.64 -1.31
N SER A 91 -3.32 -11.96 -2.13
CA SER A 91 -4.35 -12.59 -2.97
C SER A 91 -3.75 -13.18 -4.25
N LYS A 92 -3.91 -14.48 -4.40
CA LYS A 92 -3.55 -15.21 -5.64
C LYS A 92 -4.34 -14.68 -6.83
N THR A 93 -5.63 -14.40 -6.62
CA THR A 93 -6.52 -13.89 -7.67
C THR A 93 -6.09 -12.50 -8.14
N ALA A 94 -5.76 -11.59 -7.22
CA ALA A 94 -5.22 -10.28 -7.57
C ALA A 94 -3.93 -10.41 -8.39
N ILE A 95 -2.99 -11.25 -7.95
CA ILE A 95 -1.72 -11.50 -8.67
C ILE A 95 -1.94 -12.12 -10.06
N MET A 96 -2.91 -13.01 -10.22
CA MET A 96 -3.25 -13.55 -11.55
C MET A 96 -3.77 -12.45 -12.48
N LYS A 97 -4.74 -11.65 -12.02
CA LYS A 97 -5.32 -10.55 -12.80
C LYS A 97 -4.26 -9.53 -13.20
N THR A 98 -3.38 -9.15 -12.27
CA THR A 98 -2.37 -8.14 -12.53
C THR A 98 -1.27 -8.60 -13.49
N LYS A 99 -0.84 -9.88 -13.42
CA LYS A 99 0.12 -10.46 -14.37
C LYS A 99 -0.39 -10.48 -15.81
N GLN A 100 -1.68 -10.72 -15.99
CA GLN A 100 -2.32 -10.66 -17.32
C GLN A 100 -2.34 -9.23 -17.88
N LYS A 101 -2.60 -8.25 -17.00
CA LYS A 101 -2.74 -6.84 -17.39
C LYS A 101 -1.40 -6.13 -17.60
N HIS A 102 -0.37 -6.52 -16.85
CA HIS A 102 0.96 -5.86 -16.83
C HIS A 102 2.09 -6.91 -16.90
N PRO A 103 2.26 -7.59 -18.06
CA PRO A 103 3.20 -8.72 -18.19
C PRO A 103 4.68 -8.32 -18.09
N ASP A 104 5.00 -7.05 -18.24
CA ASP A 104 6.35 -6.46 -18.15
C ASP A 104 6.79 -6.12 -16.71
N ILE A 105 5.92 -6.34 -15.72
CA ILE A 105 6.19 -6.06 -14.30
C ILE A 105 6.21 -7.38 -13.50
N GLU A 106 7.17 -7.50 -12.59
CA GLU A 106 7.26 -8.65 -11.68
C GLU A 106 6.19 -8.55 -10.58
N PHE A 107 5.25 -9.52 -10.53
CA PHE A 107 4.26 -9.62 -9.47
C PHE A 107 4.35 -10.96 -8.75
N LEU A 108 4.34 -10.93 -7.41
CA LEU A 108 4.52 -12.11 -6.57
C LEU A 108 3.42 -12.20 -5.51
N GLN A 109 2.90 -13.41 -5.31
CA GLN A 109 2.02 -13.67 -4.19
C GLN A 109 2.88 -13.85 -2.93
N LEU A 110 3.03 -12.79 -2.15
CA LEU A 110 3.83 -12.74 -0.93
C LEU A 110 3.21 -11.81 0.09
N THR A 111 3.45 -12.11 1.36
CA THR A 111 3.24 -11.19 2.47
C THR A 111 4.42 -10.24 2.64
N VAL A 112 4.20 -9.10 3.27
CA VAL A 112 5.30 -8.19 3.63
C VAL A 112 6.26 -8.83 4.64
N ASP A 113 5.78 -9.70 5.53
CA ASP A 113 6.60 -10.45 6.48
C ASP A 113 7.61 -11.38 5.79
N GLU A 114 7.22 -11.98 4.66
CA GLU A 114 8.13 -12.80 3.85
C GLU A 114 9.20 -11.93 3.18
N VAL A 115 8.79 -10.81 2.58
CA VAL A 115 9.74 -9.90 1.91
C VAL A 115 10.79 -9.35 2.85
N VAL A 116 10.41 -8.93 4.07
CA VAL A 116 11.40 -8.39 5.02
C VAL A 116 12.41 -9.42 5.53
N LYS A 117 12.13 -10.72 5.37
CA LYS A 117 13.07 -11.82 5.67
C LYS A 117 14.09 -12.04 4.56
N THR A 118 13.81 -11.64 3.32
CA THR A 118 14.74 -11.81 2.19
C THR A 118 15.98 -10.92 2.33
N LYS A 119 17.04 -11.21 1.57
CA LYS A 119 18.24 -10.33 1.49
C LYS A 119 18.02 -9.12 0.57
N ARG A 120 16.91 -9.07 -0.18
CA ARG A 120 16.65 -8.02 -1.18
C ARG A 120 16.53 -6.64 -0.51
N LYS A 121 17.07 -5.64 -1.17
CA LYS A 121 17.02 -4.23 -0.76
C LYS A 121 16.27 -3.42 -1.82
N TRP A 122 15.70 -2.30 -1.38
CA TRP A 122 14.85 -1.45 -2.19
C TRP A 122 15.28 0.01 -2.05
N ASP A 123 15.17 0.77 -3.12
CA ASP A 123 15.31 2.23 -3.00
C ASP A 123 14.06 2.84 -2.41
N LEU A 124 12.89 2.31 -2.80
CA LEU A 124 11.59 2.72 -2.27
C LEU A 124 10.73 1.49 -1.97
N ILE A 125 10.11 1.49 -0.80
CA ILE A 125 8.96 0.62 -0.49
C ILE A 125 7.72 1.49 -0.44
N VAL A 126 6.70 1.13 -1.22
CA VAL A 126 5.39 1.77 -1.25
C VAL A 126 4.41 0.92 -0.44
N MET A 127 3.65 1.55 0.45
CA MET A 127 2.60 0.95 1.27
C MET A 127 1.34 1.81 1.16
N MET A 128 0.54 1.52 0.13
CA MET A 128 -0.64 2.30 -0.17
C MET A 128 -1.89 1.63 0.37
N GLU A 129 -2.54 2.26 1.34
CA GLU A 129 -3.79 1.83 1.99
C GLU A 129 -3.74 0.44 2.65
N ILE A 130 -2.54 -0.05 3.05
CA ILE A 130 -2.40 -1.41 3.57
C ILE A 130 -2.07 -1.51 5.05
N LEU A 131 -1.44 -0.49 5.66
CA LEU A 131 -0.95 -0.61 7.05
C LEU A 131 -2.07 -0.91 8.06
N SER A 132 -3.27 -0.39 7.83
CA SER A 132 -4.43 -0.68 8.68
C SER A 132 -4.86 -2.14 8.68
N TYR A 133 -4.41 -2.94 7.71
CA TYR A 133 -4.74 -4.37 7.60
C TYR A 133 -3.66 -5.29 8.18
N ILE A 134 -2.54 -4.74 8.62
CA ILE A 134 -1.39 -5.50 9.12
C ILE A 134 -1.36 -5.42 10.65
N LYS A 135 -1.64 -6.54 11.34
CA LYS A 135 -1.70 -6.57 12.80
C LYS A 135 -0.41 -6.11 13.48
N ASN A 136 0.73 -6.52 12.94
CA ASN A 136 2.07 -6.19 13.44
C ASN A 136 2.73 -5.03 12.65
N TRP A 137 1.94 -4.06 12.18
CA TRP A 137 2.39 -2.98 11.29
C TRP A 137 3.59 -2.17 11.83
N LYS A 138 3.69 -1.98 13.16
CA LYS A 138 4.82 -1.30 13.79
C LYS A 138 6.12 -2.09 13.61
N ASP A 139 6.04 -3.42 13.80
CA ASP A 139 7.19 -4.31 13.58
C ASP A 139 7.59 -4.35 12.08
N ILE A 140 6.61 -4.31 11.19
CA ILE A 140 6.86 -4.20 9.75
C ILE A 140 7.58 -2.90 9.40
N LEU A 141 7.18 -1.75 9.92
CA LEU A 141 7.88 -0.48 9.70
C LEU A 141 9.33 -0.55 10.19
N ARG A 142 9.57 -1.12 11.37
CA ARG A 142 10.91 -1.31 11.92
C ARG A 142 11.77 -2.23 11.05
N LYS A 143 11.20 -3.33 10.52
CA LYS A 143 11.91 -4.27 9.65
C LYS A 143 12.17 -3.67 8.26
N THR A 144 11.21 -2.99 7.67
CA THR A 144 11.34 -2.36 6.34
C THR A 144 12.38 -1.25 6.35
N ARG A 145 12.59 -0.53 7.47
CA ARG A 145 13.68 0.44 7.62
C ARG A 145 15.05 -0.14 7.24
N LYS A 146 15.29 -1.42 7.56
CA LYS A 146 16.55 -2.12 7.25
C LYS A 146 16.65 -2.57 5.79
N LYS A 147 15.54 -2.47 5.03
CA LYS A 147 15.41 -3.01 3.67
C LYS A 147 15.26 -1.94 2.60
N THR A 148 15.00 -0.69 2.98
CA THR A 148 14.78 0.38 2.01
C THR A 148 15.54 1.65 2.35
N LYS A 149 15.81 2.47 1.32
CA LYS A 149 16.32 3.84 1.52
C LYS A 149 15.19 4.78 1.91
N LYS A 150 14.03 4.64 1.26
CA LYS A 150 12.83 5.44 1.54
C LYS A 150 11.58 4.57 1.60
N ILE A 151 10.59 5.04 2.34
CA ILE A 151 9.24 4.47 2.40
C ILE A 151 8.24 5.52 1.97
N TYR A 152 7.25 5.11 1.20
CA TYR A 152 6.06 5.88 0.90
C TYR A 152 4.85 5.21 1.54
N ILE A 153 4.07 5.95 2.29
CA ILE A 153 2.86 5.49 2.96
C ILE A 153 1.71 6.40 2.56
N SER A 154 0.61 5.81 2.09
CA SER A 154 -0.70 6.44 2.00
C SER A 154 -1.66 5.65 2.87
N LEU A 155 -2.47 6.36 3.67
CA LEU A 155 -3.43 5.70 4.53
C LEU A 155 -4.67 6.57 4.79
N PHE A 156 -5.84 5.99 4.51
CA PHE A 156 -7.11 6.55 4.93
C PHE A 156 -7.36 6.23 6.40
N LEU A 157 -7.45 7.27 7.24
CA LEU A 157 -7.68 7.18 8.68
C LEU A 157 -8.87 8.06 9.06
N PRO A 158 -10.10 7.54 8.97
CA PRO A 158 -11.28 8.24 9.46
C PRO A 158 -11.23 8.42 10.98
N GLN A 159 -12.06 9.30 11.51
CA GLN A 159 -12.11 9.60 12.94
C GLN A 159 -12.21 8.35 13.84
N ASN A 160 -12.85 7.29 13.36
CA ASN A 160 -13.02 6.05 14.09
C ASN A 160 -12.68 4.84 13.21
N PRO A 161 -11.39 4.50 13.00
CA PRO A 161 -10.95 3.44 12.10
C PRO A 161 -11.23 2.04 12.67
N ILE A 162 -11.48 1.08 11.77
CA ILE A 162 -11.65 -0.34 12.14
C ILE A 162 -10.31 -1.10 12.11
N GLY A 163 -9.36 -0.64 11.30
CA GLY A 163 -8.05 -1.30 11.12
C GLY A 163 -7.14 -1.29 12.35
N TYR A 164 -5.91 -1.76 12.20
CA TYR A 164 -4.92 -1.84 13.28
C TYR A 164 -4.19 -0.52 13.57
N VAL A 165 -4.13 0.41 12.61
CA VAL A 165 -3.68 1.79 12.86
C VAL A 165 -4.87 2.58 13.38
N ARG A 166 -4.76 3.14 14.59
CA ARG A 166 -5.89 3.73 15.30
C ARG A 166 -5.99 5.24 15.20
N SER A 167 -4.89 5.92 14.88
CA SER A 167 -4.89 7.37 14.72
C SER A 167 -3.70 7.84 13.88
N ARG A 168 -3.84 9.07 13.35
CA ARG A 168 -2.75 9.76 12.66
C ARG A 168 -1.52 9.93 13.56
N ASN A 169 -1.72 10.33 14.80
CA ASN A 169 -0.60 10.55 15.73
C ASN A 169 0.16 9.25 16.00
N GLU A 170 -0.55 8.12 16.14
CA GLU A 170 0.07 6.81 16.31
C GLU A 170 0.93 6.45 15.09
N LEU A 171 0.41 6.65 13.87
CA LEU A 171 1.15 6.40 12.64
C LEU A 171 2.39 7.29 12.53
N ILE A 172 2.22 8.60 12.72
CA ILE A 172 3.32 9.57 12.59
C ILE A 172 4.43 9.29 13.60
N ASN A 173 4.08 8.99 14.85
CA ASN A 173 5.07 8.69 15.88
C ASN A 173 5.86 7.44 15.52
N GLU A 174 5.20 6.35 15.12
CA GLU A 174 5.90 5.12 14.71
C GLU A 174 6.77 5.34 13.46
N VAL A 175 6.30 6.15 12.49
CA VAL A 175 7.13 6.53 11.34
C VAL A 175 8.33 7.33 11.82
N LYS A 176 8.17 8.33 12.68
CA LYS A 176 9.26 9.15 13.21
C LYS A 176 10.27 8.33 14.00
N ASP A 177 9.87 7.26 14.69
CA ASP A 177 10.81 6.39 15.44
C ASP A 177 11.76 5.66 14.49
N ASN A 178 11.31 5.32 13.29
CA ASN A 178 12.04 4.49 12.34
C ASN A 178 12.63 5.27 11.14
N TYR A 179 12.02 6.39 10.78
CA TYR A 179 12.32 7.17 9.59
C TYR A 179 12.41 8.66 9.90
N ILE A 180 12.93 9.42 8.94
CA ILE A 180 12.90 10.87 8.92
C ILE A 180 11.89 11.27 7.84
N ILE A 181 10.79 11.91 8.25
CA ILE A 181 9.75 12.37 7.34
C ILE A 181 10.29 13.52 6.49
N GLU A 182 10.18 13.39 5.17
CA GLU A 182 10.57 14.41 4.19
C GLU A 182 9.35 15.15 3.65
N HIS A 183 8.23 14.43 3.46
CA HIS A 183 6.95 15.00 3.06
C HIS A 183 5.83 14.38 3.88
N GLU A 184 4.96 15.22 4.41
CA GLU A 184 3.72 14.84 5.07
C GLU A 184 2.59 15.70 4.51
N ILE A 185 1.55 15.06 3.97
CA ILE A 185 0.38 15.73 3.41
C ILE A 185 -0.86 15.12 4.03
N LEU A 186 -1.77 15.97 4.46
CA LEU A 186 -3.07 15.56 4.97
C LEU A 186 -4.16 16.06 4.01
N LEU A 187 -4.92 15.14 3.43
CA LEU A 187 -6.03 15.44 2.54
C LEU A 187 -7.35 15.18 3.26
N ASN A 188 -8.26 16.19 3.24
CA ASN A 188 -9.60 16.10 3.81
C ASN A 188 -9.64 15.60 5.27
N ASN A 189 -8.57 15.86 6.04
CA ASN A 189 -8.39 15.41 7.43
C ASN A 189 -8.42 13.88 7.66
N GLU A 190 -8.45 13.07 6.62
CA GLU A 190 -8.57 11.61 6.72
C GLU A 190 -7.51 10.84 5.94
N ASN A 191 -7.02 11.36 4.79
CA ASN A 191 -5.97 10.70 4.02
C ASN A 191 -4.60 11.29 4.35
N ILE A 192 -3.72 10.50 4.91
CA ILE A 192 -2.35 10.90 5.19
C ILE A 192 -1.38 10.29 4.17
N LEU A 193 -0.53 11.14 3.59
CA LEU A 193 0.50 10.76 2.63
C LEU A 193 1.87 11.11 3.24
N ILE A 194 2.77 10.14 3.32
CA ILE A 194 4.09 10.31 3.94
C ILE A 194 5.17 9.76 3.00
N LEU A 195 6.16 10.58 2.67
CA LEU A 195 7.44 10.12 2.14
C LEU A 195 8.49 10.32 3.21
N ALA A 196 9.22 9.26 3.55
CA ALA A 196 10.22 9.31 4.61
C ALA A 196 11.47 8.50 4.23
N ARG A 197 12.66 8.97 4.66
CA ARG A 197 13.91 8.25 4.48
C ARG A 197 14.27 7.45 5.73
N SER A 198 14.87 6.29 5.53
CA SER A 198 15.30 5.42 6.62
C SER A 198 16.36 6.12 7.51
N LYS A 199 16.20 6.05 8.81
CA LYS A 199 17.26 6.44 9.75
C LYS A 199 18.43 5.47 9.58
N ARG A 200 19.60 5.99 9.24
CA ARG A 200 20.84 5.19 9.29
C ARG A 200 21.13 4.85 10.75
N LYS A 201 21.61 3.65 10.99
CA LYS A 201 22.25 3.31 12.28
C LYS A 201 23.59 4.00 12.36
#